data_da2cbedab872f145442f66e3b7abd89e
#
_entry.id   da2cbedab872f145442f66e3b7abd89e
#
_cell.length_a   1.000
_cell.length_b   1.000
_cell.length_c   1.000
_cell.angle_alpha   90.00
_cell.angle_beta   90.00
_cell.angle_gamma   90.00
#
_symmetry.space_group_name_H-M   'P 1'
#
loop_
_entity.id
_entity.type
_entity.pdbx_description
1 polymer ?
#
loop_
_entity_poly.entity_id
_entity_poly.type
_entity_poly.pdbx_seq_one_letter_code
_entity_poly.pdbx_strand_id
1 'polypeptide(L)'
;PPYIVAVEIGSSKIKGAVGLADRDGTLTVKGIEEEHLLPNNVRYGCVHNIKEVANQLNQVITKLNAQIKPARVSAVYVGVGGRSLKTSPEQLSVTFDGDTEVTAEMVGDLLRRARVTDPDAELLDVVPEEFLINGKSQGADPVGLLASKLGARVNLVTCRSQILRNLQLSVNEKLDLPINGYVVRPMALADLVLTGDEKRLGTMLVDCGAETTTVAIYKGGVLVYLATIPLGSRHITLDLMNVSALEERADEIKRTIGDAHPDETHRSETPDEIDTSKINSIVVARASEIVANIGAQIEYAHLTVGDLRGGIVVVGGGSMLKGFAESLAQNVGLSVRRGTLPVSVRMSGSKISTTEDLDVISVLRHLALLESPRECTVEPEPEAVVDDEPADSRKSAVDDPQLDDYGEIDEPEKKEGLIARLRKGFLGLGKPEQLDAFDDD
;
A
#
# COMPACT_ATOMS: atom_id res chain seq x y z
N PRO A 1 9.05 -19.78 11.67
CA PRO A 1 8.05 -19.36 10.70
C PRO A 1 8.57 -18.16 9.91
N PRO A 2 8.37 -18.16 8.60
CA PRO A 2 8.88 -17.09 7.76
C PRO A 2 8.19 -15.77 8.10
N TYR A 3 8.98 -14.73 8.30
CA TYR A 3 8.46 -13.39 8.48
C TYR A 3 8.14 -12.75 7.14
N ILE A 4 7.06 -11.99 7.08
CA ILE A 4 6.78 -11.03 6.01
C ILE A 4 7.24 -9.65 6.46
N VAL A 5 7.83 -8.88 5.54
CA VAL A 5 8.36 -7.54 5.82
C VAL A 5 7.78 -6.55 4.82
N ALA A 6 7.18 -5.50 5.34
CA ALA A 6 6.63 -4.41 4.57
C ALA A 6 7.39 -3.11 4.83
N VAL A 7 7.54 -2.31 3.78
CA VAL A 7 8.12 -0.97 3.84
C VAL A 7 7.16 0.02 3.19
N GLU A 8 7.00 1.18 3.82
CA GLU A 8 6.29 2.33 3.30
C GLU A 8 7.22 3.54 3.30
N ILE A 9 7.33 4.21 2.15
CA ILE A 9 8.16 5.39 1.96
C ILE A 9 7.25 6.59 1.72
N GLY A 10 6.91 7.27 2.81
CA GLY A 10 6.09 8.48 2.79
C GLY A 10 6.91 9.75 2.57
N SER A 11 6.23 10.92 2.46
CA SER A 11 6.93 12.20 2.26
C SER A 11 7.57 12.77 3.53
N SER A 12 7.19 12.28 4.72
CA SER A 12 7.74 12.73 6.01
C SER A 12 8.48 11.66 6.79
N LYS A 13 8.13 10.40 6.57
CA LYS A 13 8.68 9.26 7.30
C LYS A 13 8.84 8.07 6.37
N ILE A 14 9.81 7.21 6.68
CA ILE A 14 9.89 5.83 6.20
C ILE A 14 9.47 4.94 7.35
N LYS A 15 8.60 3.97 7.07
CA LYS A 15 8.20 2.95 8.03
C LYS A 15 8.50 1.57 7.50
N GLY A 16 8.93 0.70 8.38
CA GLY A 16 9.08 -0.72 8.12
C GLY A 16 8.36 -1.52 9.18
N ALA A 17 7.74 -2.61 8.78
CA ALA A 17 7.05 -3.50 9.71
C ALA A 17 7.37 -4.95 9.38
N VAL A 18 7.45 -5.77 10.42
CA VAL A 18 7.67 -7.20 10.33
C VAL A 18 6.55 -7.95 11.05
N GLY A 19 6.04 -9.00 10.44
CA GLY A 19 4.93 -9.77 10.97
C GLY A 19 4.96 -11.23 10.56
N LEU A 20 4.10 -12.00 11.20
CA LEU A 20 3.81 -13.40 10.90
C LEU A 20 2.38 -13.54 10.46
N ALA A 21 2.16 -14.25 9.38
CA ALA A 21 0.84 -14.64 8.91
C ALA A 21 0.51 -16.04 9.39
N ASP A 22 -0.62 -16.19 10.07
CA ASP A 22 -1.16 -17.50 10.41
C ASP A 22 -1.99 -18.06 9.24
N ARG A 23 -2.20 -19.37 9.21
CA ARG A 23 -2.97 -20.05 8.14
C ARG A 23 -4.43 -19.61 8.04
N ASP A 24 -5.00 -19.08 9.12
CA ASP A 24 -6.35 -18.52 9.17
C ASP A 24 -6.40 -17.06 8.68
N GLY A 25 -5.27 -16.51 8.23
CA GLY A 25 -5.14 -15.13 7.79
C GLY A 25 -5.03 -14.11 8.92
N THR A 26 -4.85 -14.55 10.19
CA THR A 26 -4.52 -13.64 11.29
C THR A 26 -3.09 -13.12 11.11
N LEU A 27 -2.91 -11.83 11.27
CA LEU A 27 -1.60 -11.18 11.25
C LEU A 27 -1.12 -10.90 12.68
N THR A 28 0.07 -11.36 13.02
CA THR A 28 0.77 -10.95 14.24
C THR A 28 1.92 -10.02 13.87
N VAL A 29 1.78 -8.73 14.16
CA VAL A 29 2.83 -7.73 13.96
C VAL A 29 3.87 -7.89 15.08
N LYS A 30 5.12 -8.13 14.71
CA LYS A 30 6.25 -8.34 15.63
C LYS A 30 7.00 -7.05 15.95
N GLY A 31 7.06 -6.14 14.97
CA GLY A 31 7.71 -4.86 15.16
C GLY A 31 7.39 -3.89 14.05
N ILE A 32 7.43 -2.61 14.41
CA ILE A 32 7.36 -1.47 13.50
C ILE A 32 8.48 -0.52 13.89
N GLU A 33 9.19 -0.03 12.88
CA GLU A 33 10.25 0.97 13.04
C GLU A 33 10.05 2.09 12.04
N GLU A 34 10.41 3.31 12.43
CA GLU A 34 10.30 4.47 11.58
C GLU A 34 11.55 5.35 11.63
N GLU A 35 11.78 6.09 10.53
CA GLU A 35 12.75 7.16 10.42
C GLU A 35 12.12 8.38 9.77
N HIS A 36 12.44 9.56 10.29
CA HIS A 36 12.00 10.82 9.73
C HIS A 36 12.81 11.17 8.48
N LEU A 37 12.15 11.71 7.47
CA LEU A 37 12.77 12.21 6.26
C LEU A 37 12.94 13.72 6.32
N LEU A 38 14.11 14.17 5.89
CA LEU A 38 14.32 15.60 5.64
C LEU A 38 13.44 16.06 4.46
N PRO A 39 13.03 17.34 4.48
CA PRO A 39 12.28 17.93 3.39
C PRO A 39 12.93 17.68 2.02
N ASN A 40 12.12 17.43 1.02
CA ASN A 40 12.52 17.17 -0.38
C ASN A 40 13.22 15.82 -0.66
N ASN A 41 13.47 14.94 0.31
CA ASN A 41 13.96 13.60 0.03
C ASN A 41 12.91 12.76 -0.68
N VAL A 42 11.65 12.90 -0.28
CA VAL A 42 10.47 12.36 -0.97
C VAL A 42 9.48 13.50 -1.16
N ARG A 43 8.98 13.67 -2.38
CA ARG A 43 7.99 14.70 -2.70
C ARG A 43 6.75 14.07 -3.32
N TYR A 44 5.61 14.35 -2.70
CA TYR A 44 4.31 13.83 -3.16
C TYR A 44 4.32 12.31 -3.38
N GLY A 45 5.04 11.57 -2.51
CA GLY A 45 5.18 10.11 -2.59
C GLY A 45 6.17 9.60 -3.64
N CYS A 46 6.94 10.47 -4.30
CA CYS A 46 8.02 10.08 -5.20
C CYS A 46 9.38 10.35 -4.56
N VAL A 47 10.24 9.34 -4.52
CA VAL A 47 11.62 9.48 -4.03
C VAL A 47 12.41 10.40 -4.96
N HIS A 48 13.01 11.45 -4.40
CA HIS A 48 13.87 12.39 -5.10
C HIS A 48 15.34 12.18 -4.75
N ASN A 49 15.65 12.02 -3.46
CA ASN A 49 17.01 11.77 -3.00
C ASN A 49 17.20 10.30 -2.68
N ILE A 50 17.58 9.53 -3.71
CA ILE A 50 17.71 8.06 -3.63
C ILE A 50 18.69 7.63 -2.53
N LYS A 51 19.84 8.34 -2.41
CA LYS A 51 20.88 8.00 -1.42
C LYS A 51 20.38 8.20 0.01
N GLU A 52 19.77 9.34 0.30
CA GLU A 52 19.29 9.63 1.66
C GLU A 52 18.13 8.72 2.06
N VAL A 53 17.19 8.46 1.13
CA VAL A 53 16.10 7.50 1.38
C VAL A 53 16.65 6.10 1.64
N ALA A 54 17.65 5.65 0.89
CA ALA A 54 18.32 4.37 1.13
C ALA A 54 18.98 4.34 2.52
N ASN A 55 19.70 5.40 2.91
CA ASN A 55 20.35 5.48 4.22
C ASN A 55 19.33 5.38 5.37
N GLN A 56 18.20 6.13 5.28
CA GLN A 56 17.15 6.09 6.28
C GLN A 56 16.45 4.73 6.33
N LEU A 57 16.17 4.13 5.16
CA LEU A 57 15.61 2.80 5.09
C LEU A 57 16.54 1.75 5.72
N ASN A 58 17.84 1.85 5.50
CA ASN A 58 18.81 0.95 6.12
C ASN A 58 18.78 1.01 7.66
N GLN A 59 18.53 2.20 8.23
CA GLN A 59 18.36 2.34 9.67
C GLN A 59 17.09 1.63 10.15
N VAL A 60 15.97 1.78 9.43
CA VAL A 60 14.71 1.06 9.70
C VAL A 60 14.94 -0.45 9.67
N ILE A 61 15.56 -0.97 8.60
CA ILE A 61 15.86 -2.41 8.46
C ILE A 61 16.79 -2.90 9.58
N THR A 62 17.80 -2.12 9.97
CA THR A 62 18.71 -2.47 11.07
C THR A 62 17.96 -2.60 12.39
N LYS A 63 17.02 -1.69 12.68
CA LYS A 63 16.18 -1.75 13.89
C LYS A 63 15.23 -2.95 13.85
N LEU A 64 14.61 -3.25 12.70
CA LEU A 64 13.76 -4.43 12.53
C LEU A 64 14.56 -5.72 12.74
N ASN A 65 15.78 -5.82 12.20
CA ASN A 65 16.66 -6.97 12.40
C ASN A 65 16.96 -7.22 13.88
N ALA A 66 17.05 -6.16 14.69
CA ALA A 66 17.27 -6.33 16.13
C ALA A 66 16.08 -6.99 16.84
N GLN A 67 14.85 -6.82 16.30
CA GLN A 67 13.62 -7.36 16.91
C GLN A 67 13.35 -8.83 16.53
N ILE A 68 13.89 -9.30 15.42
CA ILE A 68 13.62 -10.66 14.90
C ILE A 68 14.79 -11.64 15.02
N LYS A 69 15.84 -11.26 15.74
CA LYS A 69 17.02 -12.13 15.93
C LYS A 69 16.61 -13.56 16.32
N PRO A 70 17.28 -14.60 15.78
CA PRO A 70 18.49 -14.56 14.94
C PRO A 70 18.21 -14.28 13.45
N ALA A 71 16.96 -14.26 13.00
CA ALA A 71 16.59 -13.99 11.63
C ALA A 71 17.01 -12.56 11.18
N ARG A 72 17.18 -12.39 9.87
CA ARG A 72 17.50 -11.10 9.25
C ARG A 72 16.62 -10.86 8.03
N VAL A 73 16.25 -9.60 7.80
CA VAL A 73 15.54 -9.19 6.60
C VAL A 73 16.43 -9.40 5.38
N SER A 74 15.94 -10.12 4.40
CA SER A 74 16.62 -10.44 3.13
C SER A 74 15.85 -9.95 1.90
N ALA A 75 14.58 -9.59 2.05
CA ALA A 75 13.74 -9.02 1.02
C ALA A 75 12.57 -8.26 1.66
N VAL A 76 11.91 -7.39 0.89
CA VAL A 76 10.78 -6.59 1.37
C VAL A 76 9.67 -6.52 0.34
N TYR A 77 8.45 -6.25 0.80
CA TYR A 77 7.37 -5.74 -0.02
C TYR A 77 7.24 -4.23 0.21
N VAL A 78 6.94 -3.48 -0.85
CA VAL A 78 6.87 -2.03 -0.79
C VAL A 78 5.45 -1.55 -1.04
N GLY A 79 4.91 -0.75 -0.13
CA GLY A 79 3.65 -0.05 -0.30
C GLY A 79 3.82 1.11 -1.30
N VAL A 80 2.98 1.13 -2.35
CA VAL A 80 3.01 2.17 -3.38
C VAL A 80 1.86 3.15 -3.19
N GLY A 81 2.19 4.42 -3.19
CA GLY A 81 1.29 5.58 -3.17
C GLY A 81 1.87 6.73 -3.99
N GLY A 82 1.34 7.92 -3.80
CA GLY A 82 1.89 9.15 -4.41
C GLY A 82 0.98 9.80 -5.43
N ARG A 83 1.38 11.01 -5.83
CA ARG A 83 0.57 11.98 -6.59
C ARG A 83 -0.05 11.46 -7.89
N SER A 84 0.62 10.52 -8.56
CA SER A 84 0.15 10.01 -9.85
C SER A 84 -0.71 8.76 -9.73
N LEU A 85 -0.90 8.23 -8.51
CA LEU A 85 -1.72 7.05 -8.30
C LEU A 85 -3.19 7.38 -8.54
N LYS A 86 -3.80 6.66 -9.48
CA LYS A 86 -5.18 6.87 -9.89
C LYS A 86 -5.78 5.63 -10.53
N THR A 87 -7.12 5.61 -10.64
CA THR A 87 -7.84 4.69 -11.52
C THR A 87 -8.18 5.36 -12.84
N SER A 88 -8.27 4.55 -13.90
CA SER A 88 -8.89 4.90 -15.16
C SER A 88 -9.79 3.76 -15.64
N PRO A 89 -11.04 4.05 -16.08
CA PRO A 89 -11.95 3.03 -16.55
C PRO A 89 -11.53 2.51 -17.94
N GLU A 90 -11.69 1.19 -18.13
CA GLU A 90 -11.49 0.53 -19.41
C GLU A 90 -12.55 -0.54 -19.63
N GLN A 91 -12.83 -0.86 -20.89
CA GLN A 91 -13.73 -1.95 -21.26
C GLN A 91 -12.97 -2.98 -22.09
N LEU A 92 -12.93 -4.20 -21.58
CA LEU A 92 -12.30 -5.35 -22.20
C LEU A 92 -13.36 -6.25 -22.82
N SER A 93 -13.03 -6.95 -23.90
CA SER A 93 -13.92 -8.00 -24.44
C SER A 93 -13.16 -9.05 -25.24
N VAL A 94 -13.74 -10.25 -25.29
CA VAL A 94 -13.33 -11.38 -26.13
C VAL A 94 -14.58 -12.01 -26.73
N THR A 95 -14.49 -12.44 -28.00
CA THR A 95 -15.56 -13.15 -28.71
C THR A 95 -15.13 -14.60 -28.93
N PHE A 96 -16.05 -15.54 -28.76
CA PHE A 96 -15.86 -16.95 -28.98
C PHE A 96 -16.58 -17.39 -30.27
N ASP A 97 -16.17 -18.52 -30.86
CA ASP A 97 -16.76 -19.04 -32.11
C ASP A 97 -18.18 -19.63 -31.93
N GLY A 98 -18.71 -19.61 -30.71
CA GLY A 98 -20.06 -20.10 -30.37
C GLY A 98 -20.31 -19.91 -28.86
N ASP A 99 -21.46 -20.39 -28.39
CA ASP A 99 -21.78 -20.35 -26.97
C ASP A 99 -20.81 -21.27 -26.21
N THR A 100 -19.98 -20.63 -25.42
CA THR A 100 -18.89 -21.23 -24.63
C THR A 100 -19.15 -20.99 -23.15
N GLU A 101 -18.96 -22.00 -22.32
CA GLU A 101 -19.03 -21.88 -20.87
C GLU A 101 -17.80 -21.08 -20.38
N VAL A 102 -18.05 -19.97 -19.69
CA VAL A 102 -17.00 -19.09 -19.17
C VAL A 102 -16.26 -19.77 -18.03
N THR A 103 -14.96 -19.92 -18.16
CA THR A 103 -14.09 -20.48 -17.12
C THR A 103 -13.34 -19.37 -16.38
N ALA A 104 -12.83 -19.70 -15.20
CA ALA A 104 -11.95 -18.82 -14.43
C ALA A 104 -10.70 -18.40 -15.20
N GLU A 105 -10.13 -19.29 -16.01
CA GLU A 105 -8.99 -19.02 -16.87
C GLU A 105 -9.31 -17.97 -17.94
N MET A 106 -10.47 -18.09 -18.60
CA MET A 106 -10.94 -17.12 -19.60
C MET A 106 -11.12 -15.72 -18.99
N VAL A 107 -11.65 -15.64 -17.77
CA VAL A 107 -11.75 -14.37 -17.02
C VAL A 107 -10.35 -13.80 -16.76
N GLY A 108 -9.42 -14.62 -16.28
CA GLY A 108 -8.03 -14.22 -16.09
C GLY A 108 -7.36 -13.73 -17.37
N ASP A 109 -7.55 -14.45 -18.50
CA ASP A 109 -7.02 -14.07 -19.80
C ASP A 109 -7.61 -12.75 -20.31
N LEU A 110 -8.90 -12.51 -20.09
CA LEU A 110 -9.52 -11.24 -20.43
C LEU A 110 -8.90 -10.08 -19.65
N LEU A 111 -8.74 -10.23 -18.33
CA LEU A 111 -8.15 -9.19 -17.48
C LEU A 111 -6.67 -8.94 -17.82
N ARG A 112 -5.90 -9.99 -18.18
CA ARG A 112 -4.52 -9.86 -18.66
C ARG A 112 -4.36 -9.09 -19.97
N ARG A 113 -5.44 -8.83 -20.71
CA ARG A 113 -5.42 -7.98 -21.92
C ARG A 113 -5.43 -6.48 -21.62
N ALA A 114 -5.70 -6.08 -20.38
CA ALA A 114 -5.64 -4.69 -19.98
C ALA A 114 -4.26 -4.08 -20.28
N ARG A 115 -4.24 -2.89 -20.86
CA ARG A 115 -3.02 -2.17 -21.21
C ARG A 115 -3.17 -0.70 -20.88
N VAL A 116 -2.07 -0.12 -20.43
CA VAL A 116 -1.95 1.32 -20.25
C VAL A 116 -1.43 1.92 -21.53
N THR A 117 -2.11 2.96 -22.04
CA THR A 117 -1.72 3.65 -23.28
C THR A 117 -0.67 4.73 -23.05
N ASP A 118 -0.56 5.25 -21.82
CA ASP A 118 0.45 6.24 -21.43
C ASP A 118 1.81 5.51 -21.20
N PRO A 119 2.85 5.81 -22.00
CA PRO A 119 4.16 5.16 -21.86
C PRO A 119 4.87 5.49 -20.55
N ASP A 120 4.49 6.58 -19.88
CA ASP A 120 5.05 6.99 -18.59
C ASP A 120 4.30 6.41 -17.39
N ALA A 121 3.28 5.59 -17.64
CA ALA A 121 2.47 4.98 -16.58
C ALA A 121 2.71 3.46 -16.47
N GLU A 122 2.75 2.99 -15.23
CA GLU A 122 2.80 1.57 -14.89
C GLU A 122 1.43 1.09 -14.42
N LEU A 123 1.04 -0.09 -14.88
CA LEU A 123 -0.16 -0.78 -14.44
C LEU A 123 0.16 -1.54 -13.14
N LEU A 124 -0.48 -1.14 -12.05
CA LEU A 124 -0.32 -1.77 -10.74
C LEU A 124 -1.36 -2.86 -10.47
N ASP A 125 -2.61 -2.63 -10.91
CA ASP A 125 -3.71 -3.58 -10.71
C ASP A 125 -4.82 -3.35 -11.73
N VAL A 126 -5.66 -4.38 -11.94
CA VAL A 126 -6.87 -4.33 -12.76
C VAL A 126 -8.05 -4.77 -11.89
N VAL A 127 -8.93 -3.84 -11.58
CA VAL A 127 -10.07 -4.07 -10.69
C VAL A 127 -11.33 -4.22 -11.53
N PRO A 128 -11.91 -5.43 -11.67
CA PRO A 128 -13.18 -5.60 -12.36
C PRO A 128 -14.31 -4.96 -11.56
N GLU A 129 -15.09 -4.12 -12.23
CA GLU A 129 -16.30 -3.50 -11.68
C GLU A 129 -17.51 -4.38 -11.97
N GLU A 130 -17.66 -4.84 -13.24
CA GLU A 130 -18.68 -5.78 -13.65
C GLU A 130 -18.26 -6.59 -14.86
N PHE A 131 -18.87 -7.76 -15.03
CA PHE A 131 -18.72 -8.58 -16.23
C PHE A 131 -19.97 -8.50 -17.10
N LEU A 132 -19.76 -8.66 -18.43
CA LEU A 132 -20.78 -8.55 -19.45
C LEU A 132 -20.86 -9.85 -20.24
N ILE A 133 -22.01 -10.52 -20.24
CA ILE A 133 -22.28 -11.67 -21.08
C ILE A 133 -23.14 -11.23 -22.27
N ASN A 134 -22.60 -11.39 -23.47
CA ASN A 134 -23.26 -10.97 -24.73
C ASN A 134 -23.74 -9.50 -24.66
N GLY A 135 -22.94 -8.64 -24.02
CA GLY A 135 -23.21 -7.20 -23.85
C GLY A 135 -24.16 -6.83 -22.70
N LYS A 136 -24.66 -7.80 -21.94
CA LYS A 136 -25.53 -7.56 -20.79
C LYS A 136 -24.77 -7.76 -19.48
N SER A 137 -24.95 -6.82 -18.54
CA SER A 137 -24.38 -6.92 -17.20
C SER A 137 -24.84 -8.17 -16.46
N GLN A 138 -23.89 -8.90 -15.87
CA GLN A 138 -24.15 -10.11 -15.05
C GLN A 138 -23.58 -9.99 -13.62
N GLY A 139 -23.07 -8.80 -13.27
CA GLY A 139 -22.49 -8.55 -11.93
C GLY A 139 -21.04 -9.00 -11.82
N ALA A 140 -20.67 -9.56 -10.65
CA ALA A 140 -19.27 -9.73 -10.26
C ALA A 140 -18.64 -11.07 -10.71
N ASP A 141 -19.41 -12.09 -11.03
CA ASP A 141 -18.89 -13.41 -11.37
C ASP A 141 -19.60 -14.00 -12.60
N PRO A 142 -18.89 -14.12 -13.75
CA PRO A 142 -19.42 -14.69 -14.98
C PRO A 142 -19.14 -16.20 -15.13
N VAL A 143 -18.40 -16.83 -14.20
CA VAL A 143 -17.96 -18.23 -14.32
C VAL A 143 -19.17 -19.20 -14.33
N GLY A 144 -19.15 -20.13 -15.26
CA GLY A 144 -20.24 -21.10 -15.47
C GLY A 144 -21.39 -20.61 -16.36
N LEU A 145 -21.37 -19.34 -16.80
CA LEU A 145 -22.36 -18.82 -17.74
C LEU A 145 -21.97 -19.11 -19.19
N LEU A 146 -22.97 -19.29 -20.07
CA LEU A 146 -22.74 -19.47 -21.50
C LEU A 146 -22.64 -18.11 -22.19
N ALA A 147 -21.58 -17.89 -22.96
CA ALA A 147 -21.31 -16.63 -23.66
C ALA A 147 -20.74 -16.90 -25.07
N SER A 148 -21.21 -16.16 -26.05
CA SER A 148 -20.50 -15.97 -27.33
C SER A 148 -19.58 -14.74 -27.28
N LYS A 149 -19.81 -13.81 -26.31
CA LYS A 149 -18.94 -12.67 -26.03
C LYS A 149 -18.86 -12.43 -24.52
N LEU A 150 -17.64 -12.49 -23.97
CA LEU A 150 -17.33 -12.10 -22.61
C LEU A 150 -16.74 -10.69 -22.60
N GLY A 151 -17.29 -9.80 -21.79
CA GLY A 151 -16.75 -8.45 -21.56
C GLY A 151 -16.51 -8.19 -20.06
N ALA A 152 -15.72 -7.17 -19.78
CA ALA A 152 -15.55 -6.63 -18.43
C ALA A 152 -15.41 -5.11 -18.48
N ARG A 153 -16.08 -4.40 -17.56
CA ARG A 153 -15.70 -3.03 -17.20
C ARG A 153 -14.73 -3.11 -16.05
N VAL A 154 -13.60 -2.47 -16.20
CA VAL A 154 -12.51 -2.54 -15.24
C VAL A 154 -11.98 -1.14 -14.91
N ASN A 155 -11.45 -0.99 -13.71
CA ASN A 155 -10.65 0.16 -13.32
C ASN A 155 -9.17 -0.24 -13.31
N LEU A 156 -8.38 0.39 -14.18
CA LEU A 156 -6.92 0.24 -14.20
C LEU A 156 -6.33 1.09 -13.09
N VAL A 157 -5.62 0.48 -12.16
CA VAL A 157 -4.87 1.20 -11.13
C VAL A 157 -3.46 1.46 -11.65
N THR A 158 -3.11 2.73 -11.80
CA THR A 158 -1.85 3.14 -12.43
C THR A 158 -1.09 4.17 -11.60
N CYS A 159 0.22 4.20 -11.75
CA CYS A 159 1.07 5.30 -11.28
C CYS A 159 2.11 5.66 -12.35
N ARG A 160 2.85 6.75 -12.19
CA ARG A 160 4.00 7.04 -13.06
C ARG A 160 5.10 6.03 -12.82
N SER A 161 5.71 5.52 -13.90
CA SER A 161 6.82 4.57 -13.88
C SER A 161 8.01 5.05 -13.04
N GLN A 162 8.26 6.36 -13.01
CA GLN A 162 9.30 6.95 -12.18
C GLN A 162 9.16 6.63 -10.68
N ILE A 163 7.92 6.47 -10.16
CA ILE A 163 7.72 6.10 -8.75
C ILE A 163 8.34 4.73 -8.48
N LEU A 164 7.99 3.71 -9.28
CA LEU A 164 8.53 2.36 -9.12
C LEU A 164 10.03 2.31 -9.39
N ARG A 165 10.50 3.02 -10.43
CA ARG A 165 11.92 3.10 -10.75
C ARG A 165 12.73 3.67 -9.59
N ASN A 166 12.29 4.77 -8.97
CA ASN A 166 13.02 5.39 -7.87
C ASN A 166 12.97 4.55 -6.59
N LEU A 167 11.87 3.79 -6.37
CA LEU A 167 11.80 2.79 -5.31
C LEU A 167 12.79 1.64 -5.58
N GLN A 168 12.86 1.14 -6.81
CA GLN A 168 13.81 0.11 -7.21
C GLN A 168 15.26 0.56 -6.99
N LEU A 169 15.59 1.79 -7.41
CA LEU A 169 16.93 2.37 -7.22
C LEU A 169 17.29 2.50 -5.74
N SER A 170 16.38 2.98 -4.90
CA SER A 170 16.68 3.23 -3.48
C SER A 170 16.70 1.96 -2.63
N VAL A 171 15.81 1.01 -2.90
CA VAL A 171 15.66 -0.21 -2.09
C VAL A 171 16.56 -1.32 -2.63
N ASN A 172 16.40 -1.68 -3.91
CA ASN A 172 17.11 -2.83 -4.45
C ASN A 172 18.56 -2.49 -4.82
N GLU A 173 18.78 -1.45 -5.63
CA GLU A 173 20.12 -1.18 -6.16
C GLU A 173 21.07 -0.56 -5.11
N LYS A 174 20.58 0.31 -4.21
CA LYS A 174 21.42 0.97 -3.22
C LYS A 174 21.62 0.17 -1.94
N LEU A 175 20.65 -0.65 -1.54
CA LEU A 175 20.73 -1.45 -0.31
C LEU A 175 20.99 -2.93 -0.57
N ASP A 176 21.02 -3.37 -1.83
CA ASP A 176 21.04 -4.79 -2.20
C ASP A 176 19.90 -5.57 -1.49
N LEU A 177 18.72 -4.92 -1.39
CA LEU A 177 17.56 -5.46 -0.71
C LEU A 177 16.46 -5.75 -1.74
N PRO A 178 16.27 -7.02 -2.14
CA PRO A 178 15.27 -7.40 -3.13
C PRO A 178 13.86 -6.96 -2.77
N ILE A 179 13.13 -6.44 -3.77
CA ILE A 179 11.70 -6.13 -3.66
C ILE A 179 10.93 -7.36 -4.14
N ASN A 180 10.25 -8.05 -3.22
CA ASN A 180 9.41 -9.22 -3.52
C ASN A 180 8.12 -8.86 -4.27
N GLY A 181 7.66 -7.63 -4.13
CA GLY A 181 6.48 -7.11 -4.82
C GLY A 181 6.07 -5.73 -4.34
N TYR A 182 5.19 -5.10 -5.13
CA TYR A 182 4.58 -3.83 -4.80
C TYR A 182 3.12 -4.04 -4.39
N VAL A 183 2.67 -3.31 -3.38
CA VAL A 183 1.29 -3.34 -2.88
C VAL A 183 0.68 -1.96 -3.04
N VAL A 184 -0.46 -1.86 -3.70
CA VAL A 184 -1.20 -0.59 -3.82
C VAL A 184 -1.72 -0.21 -2.43
N ARG A 185 -1.01 0.69 -1.75
CA ARG A 185 -1.24 1.04 -0.35
C ARG A 185 -2.68 1.47 -0.04
N PRO A 186 -3.34 2.36 -0.81
CA PRO A 186 -4.71 2.75 -0.52
C PRO A 186 -5.72 1.61 -0.61
N MET A 187 -5.48 0.61 -1.47
CA MET A 187 -6.32 -0.58 -1.55
C MET A 187 -6.11 -1.49 -0.34
N ALA A 188 -4.86 -1.69 0.07
CA ALA A 188 -4.53 -2.43 1.28
C ALA A 188 -5.11 -1.76 2.54
N LEU A 189 -5.04 -0.42 2.63
CA LEU A 189 -5.70 0.36 3.69
C LEU A 189 -7.21 0.15 3.71
N ALA A 190 -7.86 0.18 2.54
CA ALA A 190 -9.30 -0.08 2.45
C ALA A 190 -9.67 -1.50 2.90
N ASP A 191 -8.83 -2.49 2.60
CA ASP A 191 -9.03 -3.87 3.06
C ASP A 191 -8.81 -4.02 4.58
N LEU A 192 -7.99 -3.16 5.16
CA LEU A 192 -7.73 -3.15 6.61
C LEU A 192 -8.85 -2.47 7.40
N VAL A 193 -9.32 -1.29 6.96
CA VAL A 193 -10.15 -0.40 7.80
C VAL A 193 -11.61 -0.29 7.41
N LEU A 194 -11.98 -0.73 6.19
CA LEU A 194 -13.37 -0.73 5.72
C LEU A 194 -14.02 -2.09 5.92
N THR A 195 -15.26 -2.06 6.38
CA THR A 195 -16.10 -3.27 6.43
C THR A 195 -16.65 -3.63 5.06
N GLY A 196 -17.05 -4.90 4.87
CA GLY A 196 -17.71 -5.34 3.65
C GLY A 196 -19.04 -4.60 3.39
N ASP A 197 -19.76 -4.23 4.46
CA ASP A 197 -21.00 -3.46 4.34
C ASP A 197 -20.76 -2.03 3.89
N GLU A 198 -19.76 -1.35 4.44
CA GLU A 198 -19.36 -0.01 3.98
C GLU A 198 -19.00 -0.03 2.49
N LYS A 199 -18.16 -1.00 2.05
CA LYS A 199 -17.80 -1.14 0.63
C LYS A 199 -19.03 -1.39 -0.26
N ARG A 200 -20.01 -2.18 0.20
CA ARG A 200 -21.25 -2.45 -0.56
C ARG A 200 -22.16 -1.23 -0.61
N LEU A 201 -22.37 -0.55 0.52
CA LEU A 201 -23.26 0.60 0.63
C LEU A 201 -22.72 1.85 -0.08
N GLY A 202 -21.44 1.85 -0.40
CA GLY A 202 -20.70 3.00 -0.92
C GLY A 202 -20.04 3.79 0.19
N THR A 203 -18.70 3.88 0.16
CA THR A 203 -17.89 4.59 1.15
C THR A 203 -16.67 5.21 0.49
N MET A 204 -16.21 6.30 1.07
CA MET A 204 -14.96 6.97 0.69
C MET A 204 -13.91 6.74 1.77
N LEU A 205 -12.77 6.17 1.40
CA LEU A 205 -11.56 6.18 2.22
C LEU A 205 -10.73 7.40 1.87
N VAL A 206 -10.31 8.16 2.88
CA VAL A 206 -9.43 9.33 2.76
C VAL A 206 -8.16 9.08 3.56
N ASP A 207 -7.05 8.94 2.87
CA ASP A 207 -5.71 8.84 3.48
C ASP A 207 -5.02 10.20 3.38
N CYS A 208 -5.08 10.97 4.47
CA CYS A 208 -4.48 12.29 4.57
C CYS A 208 -3.05 12.20 5.08
N GLY A 209 -2.08 12.28 4.16
CA GLY A 209 -0.66 12.24 4.45
C GLY A 209 -0.05 13.63 4.69
N ALA A 210 1.29 13.70 4.63
CA ALA A 210 2.03 14.95 4.78
C ALA A 210 1.91 15.86 3.54
N GLU A 211 2.16 15.34 2.35
CA GLU A 211 2.13 16.12 1.11
C GLU A 211 1.00 15.72 0.15
N THR A 212 0.36 14.58 0.39
CA THR A 212 -0.72 14.06 -0.45
C THR A 212 -1.91 13.63 0.37
N THR A 213 -3.10 13.72 -0.23
CA THR A 213 -4.32 13.10 0.26
C THR A 213 -4.85 12.17 -0.82
N THR A 214 -4.95 10.89 -0.52
CA THR A 214 -5.47 9.88 -1.45
C THR A 214 -6.92 9.56 -1.10
N VAL A 215 -7.78 9.57 -2.11
CA VAL A 215 -9.19 9.24 -2.00
C VAL A 215 -9.45 7.96 -2.77
N ALA A 216 -10.04 6.96 -2.12
CA ALA A 216 -10.49 5.72 -2.73
C ALA A 216 -11.99 5.52 -2.44
N ILE A 217 -12.79 5.38 -3.49
CA ILE A 217 -14.24 5.21 -3.37
C ILE A 217 -14.60 3.77 -3.75
N TYR A 218 -15.33 3.13 -2.84
CA TYR A 218 -15.89 1.80 -3.01
C TYR A 218 -17.41 1.89 -3.14
N LYS A 219 -17.98 1.10 -4.05
CA LYS A 219 -19.44 0.96 -4.23
C LYS A 219 -19.74 -0.44 -4.76
N GLY A 220 -20.81 -1.06 -4.27
CA GLY A 220 -21.12 -2.44 -4.68
C GLY A 220 -20.06 -3.49 -4.27
N GLY A 221 -19.20 -3.16 -3.30
CA GLY A 221 -18.11 -4.02 -2.84
C GLY A 221 -16.79 -3.86 -3.59
N VAL A 222 -16.72 -3.06 -4.65
CA VAL A 222 -15.53 -2.91 -5.51
C VAL A 222 -15.00 -1.47 -5.51
N LEU A 223 -13.72 -1.30 -5.82
CA LEU A 223 -13.11 0.02 -6.01
C LEU A 223 -13.60 0.60 -7.34
N VAL A 224 -14.31 1.73 -7.25
CA VAL A 224 -14.83 2.44 -8.43
C VAL A 224 -14.02 3.69 -8.78
N TYR A 225 -13.29 4.25 -7.83
CA TYR A 225 -12.49 5.45 -8.05
C TYR A 225 -11.30 5.52 -7.10
N LEU A 226 -10.16 5.93 -7.61
CA LEU A 226 -8.95 6.22 -6.85
C LEU A 226 -8.25 7.43 -7.45
N ALA A 227 -7.92 8.42 -6.62
CA ALA A 227 -7.11 9.56 -7.02
C ALA A 227 -6.28 10.08 -5.86
N THR A 228 -5.15 10.70 -6.16
CA THR A 228 -4.29 11.34 -5.18
C THR A 228 -4.17 12.83 -5.43
N ILE A 229 -4.60 13.61 -4.45
CA ILE A 229 -4.56 15.07 -4.42
C ILE A 229 -3.18 15.51 -3.91
N PRO A 230 -2.45 16.41 -4.56
CA PRO A 230 -1.15 16.89 -4.12
C PRO A 230 -1.27 17.96 -3.03
N LEU A 231 -2.08 17.70 -2.03
CA LEU A 231 -2.29 18.50 -0.83
C LEU A 231 -2.32 17.58 0.38
N GLY A 232 -1.64 17.96 1.46
CA GLY A 232 -1.61 17.22 2.71
C GLY A 232 -1.29 18.13 3.89
N SER A 233 -1.15 17.55 5.07
CA SER A 233 -1.02 18.30 6.33
C SER A 233 0.23 19.19 6.44
N ARG A 234 1.28 18.91 5.65
CA ARG A 234 2.48 19.74 5.61
C ARG A 234 2.21 21.11 5.01
N HIS A 235 1.23 21.24 4.10
CA HIS A 235 0.85 22.53 3.55
C HIS A 235 0.31 23.48 4.64
N ILE A 236 -0.37 22.94 5.66
CA ILE A 236 -0.77 23.71 6.85
C ILE A 236 0.48 24.15 7.64
N THR A 237 1.46 23.26 7.81
CA THR A 237 2.72 23.61 8.48
C THR A 237 3.45 24.74 7.75
N LEU A 238 3.54 24.66 6.42
CA LEU A 238 4.19 25.69 5.60
C LEU A 238 3.47 27.05 5.70
N ASP A 239 2.14 27.07 5.74
CA ASP A 239 1.38 28.32 5.95
C ASP A 239 1.61 28.89 7.34
N LEU A 240 1.75 28.07 8.37
CA LEU A 240 2.05 28.45 9.73
C LEU A 240 3.48 29.01 9.89
N MET A 241 4.38 28.75 8.95
CA MET A 241 5.71 29.39 8.93
C MET A 241 5.64 30.91 8.75
N ASN A 242 4.51 31.46 8.33
CA ASN A 242 4.27 32.91 8.36
C ASN A 242 4.19 33.50 9.79
N VAL A 243 3.92 32.65 10.79
CA VAL A 243 3.89 33.00 12.22
C VAL A 243 5.05 32.41 13.00
N SER A 244 5.72 31.38 12.45
CA SER A 244 6.88 30.72 13.04
C SER A 244 7.93 30.49 11.97
N ALA A 245 9.12 31.06 12.12
CA ALA A 245 10.18 30.99 11.11
C ALA A 245 10.74 29.58 10.86
N LEU A 246 10.49 28.62 11.77
CA LEU A 246 11.01 27.26 11.72
C LEU A 246 9.88 26.27 11.42
N GLU A 247 10.09 25.39 10.45
CA GLU A 247 9.12 24.36 10.07
C GLU A 247 8.77 23.41 11.23
N GLU A 248 9.75 23.02 12.02
CA GLU A 248 9.56 22.16 13.19
C GLU A 248 8.63 22.80 14.23
N ARG A 249 8.84 24.11 14.51
CA ARG A 249 7.99 24.85 15.41
C ARG A 249 6.58 25.05 14.86
N ALA A 250 6.46 25.30 13.56
CA ALA A 250 5.16 25.40 12.87
C ALA A 250 4.40 24.07 12.93
N ASP A 251 5.10 22.92 12.76
CA ASP A 251 4.49 21.59 12.89
C ASP A 251 4.03 21.31 14.33
N GLU A 252 4.81 21.69 15.32
CA GLU A 252 4.45 21.60 16.73
C GLU A 252 3.20 22.45 17.05
N ILE A 253 3.15 23.71 16.59
CA ILE A 253 1.98 24.59 16.73
C ILE A 253 0.76 23.98 16.08
N LYS A 254 0.88 23.45 14.86
CA LYS A 254 -0.20 22.74 14.19
C LYS A 254 -0.77 21.59 15.02
N ARG A 255 0.11 20.79 15.62
CA ARG A 255 -0.30 19.59 16.40
C ARG A 255 -0.88 19.92 17.76
N THR A 256 -0.38 20.96 18.41
CA THR A 256 -0.74 21.28 19.80
C THR A 256 -1.86 22.30 19.92
N ILE A 257 -1.93 23.26 18.98
CA ILE A 257 -2.84 24.41 19.04
C ILE A 257 -3.82 24.39 17.86
N GLY A 258 -3.36 23.93 16.67
CA GLY A 258 -4.14 23.99 15.44
C GLY A 258 -5.46 23.26 15.54
N ASP A 259 -6.55 23.91 15.09
CA ASP A 259 -7.90 23.37 15.05
C ASP A 259 -8.52 23.74 13.71
N ALA A 260 -8.94 22.71 12.94
CA ALA A 260 -9.59 22.88 11.64
C ALA A 260 -11.08 23.20 11.73
N HIS A 261 -11.68 23.08 12.92
CA HIS A 261 -13.08 23.38 13.21
C HIS A 261 -13.21 23.97 14.62
N PRO A 262 -12.64 25.17 14.87
CA PRO A 262 -12.63 25.76 16.21
C PRO A 262 -14.03 26.17 16.61
N ASP A 263 -14.41 25.83 17.84
CA ASP A 263 -15.64 26.37 18.47
C ASP A 263 -15.49 27.87 18.66
N GLU A 264 -16.50 28.66 18.24
CA GLU A 264 -16.50 30.11 18.39
C GLU A 264 -16.46 30.57 19.88
N THR A 265 -16.75 29.66 20.81
CA THR A 265 -16.85 29.94 22.24
C THR A 265 -15.54 29.81 23.02
N HIS A 266 -14.50 29.17 22.47
CA HIS A 266 -13.23 28.92 23.15
C HIS A 266 -12.11 29.81 22.60
N ARG A 267 -12.08 31.08 23.02
CA ARG A 267 -10.85 31.88 23.01
C ARG A 267 -9.98 31.42 24.18
N SER A 268 -9.15 30.42 23.96
CA SER A 268 -8.15 30.05 24.95
C SER A 268 -7.04 31.09 24.90
N GLU A 269 -6.97 31.90 25.93
CA GLU A 269 -5.77 32.73 26.23
C GLU A 269 -4.70 31.73 26.71
N THR A 270 -3.79 31.33 25.80
CA THR A 270 -2.61 30.56 26.18
C THR A 270 -1.60 31.53 26.85
N PRO A 271 -0.85 31.07 27.89
CA PRO A 271 0.05 31.93 28.65
C PRO A 271 1.25 32.49 27.84
N ASP A 272 1.55 31.91 26.69
CA ASP A 272 2.66 32.26 25.83
C ASP A 272 2.18 33.09 24.63
N GLU A 273 2.00 34.36 24.70
CA GLU A 273 1.88 35.43 23.66
C GLU A 273 1.50 34.95 22.19
N ILE A 274 1.08 33.68 21.99
CA ILE A 274 0.72 33.14 20.70
C ILE A 274 -0.78 33.36 20.46
N ASP A 275 -1.11 34.19 19.47
CA ASP A 275 -2.50 34.44 19.04
C ASP A 275 -3.12 33.17 18.42
N THR A 276 -3.81 32.39 19.26
CA THR A 276 -4.51 31.15 18.84
C THR A 276 -5.56 31.41 17.77
N SER A 277 -6.17 32.58 17.75
CA SER A 277 -7.17 32.96 16.74
C SER A 277 -6.51 33.08 15.35
N LYS A 278 -5.33 33.71 15.30
CA LYS A 278 -4.54 33.83 14.07
C LYS A 278 -4.06 32.47 13.57
N ILE A 279 -3.56 31.61 14.47
CA ILE A 279 -3.16 30.24 14.12
C ILE A 279 -4.34 29.49 13.54
N ASN A 280 -5.47 29.44 14.23
CA ASN A 280 -6.64 28.70 13.79
C ASN A 280 -7.22 29.27 12.48
N SER A 281 -7.14 30.56 12.22
CA SER A 281 -7.56 31.11 10.93
C SER A 281 -6.72 30.58 9.77
N ILE A 282 -5.41 30.42 9.95
CA ILE A 282 -4.51 29.82 8.95
C ILE A 282 -4.81 28.34 8.78
N VAL A 283 -4.97 27.61 9.89
CA VAL A 283 -5.27 26.16 9.86
C VAL A 283 -6.60 25.90 9.15
N VAL A 284 -7.66 26.64 9.52
CA VAL A 284 -8.99 26.51 8.90
C VAL A 284 -8.95 26.81 7.41
N ALA A 285 -8.24 27.85 6.98
CA ALA A 285 -8.13 28.22 5.56
C ALA A 285 -7.56 27.06 4.73
N ARG A 286 -6.42 26.50 5.17
CA ARG A 286 -5.78 25.38 4.43
C ARG A 286 -6.53 24.07 4.59
N ALA A 287 -7.04 23.76 5.77
CA ALA A 287 -7.85 22.55 5.99
C ALA A 287 -9.11 22.56 5.13
N SER A 288 -9.80 23.72 5.03
CA SER A 288 -10.98 23.86 4.17
C SER A 288 -10.66 23.63 2.70
N GLU A 289 -9.49 24.07 2.21
CA GLU A 289 -9.06 23.78 0.85
C GLU A 289 -8.84 22.25 0.63
N ILE A 290 -8.16 21.58 1.57
CA ILE A 290 -7.97 20.13 1.51
C ILE A 290 -9.32 19.42 1.50
N VAL A 291 -10.21 19.78 2.40
CA VAL A 291 -11.55 19.20 2.56
C VAL A 291 -12.43 19.43 1.31
N ALA A 292 -12.40 20.63 0.73
CA ALA A 292 -13.14 20.94 -0.50
C ALA A 292 -12.62 20.09 -1.68
N ASN A 293 -11.30 19.89 -1.80
CA ASN A 293 -10.71 19.02 -2.81
C ASN A 293 -11.08 17.55 -2.61
N ILE A 294 -11.18 17.08 -1.35
CA ILE A 294 -11.67 15.74 -1.03
C ILE A 294 -13.14 15.59 -1.50
N GLY A 295 -14.01 16.54 -1.14
CA GLY A 295 -15.42 16.54 -1.54
C GLY A 295 -15.60 16.52 -3.05
N ALA A 296 -14.81 17.28 -3.80
CA ALA A 296 -14.84 17.33 -5.26
C ALA A 296 -14.56 15.98 -5.93
N GLN A 297 -13.88 15.04 -5.24
CA GLN A 297 -13.59 13.72 -5.81
C GLN A 297 -14.87 12.88 -6.01
N ILE A 298 -15.95 13.17 -5.30
CA ILE A 298 -17.25 12.50 -5.50
C ILE A 298 -17.79 12.83 -6.90
N GLU A 299 -17.71 14.10 -7.32
CA GLU A 299 -18.14 14.54 -8.64
C GLU A 299 -17.22 13.99 -9.74
N TYR A 300 -15.89 14.00 -9.52
CA TYR A 300 -14.93 13.40 -10.47
C TYR A 300 -15.10 11.88 -10.62
N ALA A 301 -15.63 11.21 -9.60
CA ALA A 301 -16.02 9.80 -9.68
C ALA A 301 -17.38 9.58 -10.37
N HIS A 302 -18.04 10.65 -10.85
CA HIS A 302 -19.41 10.63 -11.40
C HIS A 302 -20.44 10.07 -10.42
N LEU A 303 -20.26 10.36 -9.14
CA LEU A 303 -21.13 9.94 -8.03
C LEU A 303 -21.78 11.16 -7.35
N THR A 304 -22.75 10.86 -6.51
CA THR A 304 -23.41 11.82 -5.61
C THR A 304 -23.18 11.43 -4.16
N VAL A 305 -23.41 12.35 -3.23
CA VAL A 305 -23.37 12.08 -1.79
C VAL A 305 -24.30 10.92 -1.40
N GLY A 306 -25.47 10.81 -2.07
CA GLY A 306 -26.41 9.71 -1.87
C GLY A 306 -25.90 8.31 -2.23
N ASP A 307 -24.84 8.24 -3.04
CA ASP A 307 -24.18 6.98 -3.40
C ASP A 307 -23.22 6.49 -2.32
N LEU A 308 -22.87 7.32 -1.33
CA LEU A 308 -21.89 7.03 -0.28
C LEU A 308 -22.53 6.88 1.10
N ARG A 309 -23.51 5.98 1.21
CA ARG A 309 -24.28 5.74 2.44
C ARG A 309 -23.43 5.16 3.58
N GLY A 310 -22.28 4.54 3.27
CA GLY A 310 -21.30 4.08 4.24
C GLY A 310 -20.44 5.21 4.82
N GLY A 311 -20.61 6.46 4.34
CA GLY A 311 -19.90 7.63 4.83
C GLY A 311 -18.45 7.70 4.40
N ILE A 312 -17.65 8.40 5.20
CA ILE A 312 -16.21 8.62 4.96
C ILE A 312 -15.42 7.99 6.09
N VAL A 313 -14.34 7.29 5.74
CA VAL A 313 -13.37 6.78 6.69
C VAL A 313 -12.04 7.51 6.47
N VAL A 314 -11.50 8.15 7.52
CA VAL A 314 -10.25 8.89 7.44
C VAL A 314 -9.11 8.14 8.12
N VAL A 315 -7.93 8.16 7.48
CA VAL A 315 -6.67 7.60 7.97
C VAL A 315 -5.52 8.55 7.65
N GLY A 316 -4.33 8.20 8.08
CA GLY A 316 -3.10 8.99 7.85
C GLY A 316 -2.89 10.08 8.90
N GLY A 317 -1.63 10.51 9.07
CA GLY A 317 -1.23 11.47 10.11
C GLY A 317 -1.91 12.84 10.00
N GLY A 318 -2.26 13.28 8.78
CA GLY A 318 -2.96 14.53 8.55
C GLY A 318 -4.40 14.53 9.09
N SER A 319 -5.05 13.37 9.11
CA SER A 319 -6.41 13.22 9.66
C SER A 319 -6.46 13.38 11.19
N MET A 320 -5.31 13.34 11.86
CA MET A 320 -5.20 13.53 13.32
C MET A 320 -5.32 15.01 13.74
N LEU A 321 -5.27 15.95 12.79
CA LEU A 321 -5.50 17.35 13.07
C LEU A 321 -6.87 17.51 13.76
N LYS A 322 -6.87 18.25 14.88
CA LYS A 322 -8.09 18.55 15.62
C LYS A 322 -9.09 19.25 14.71
N GLY A 323 -10.37 18.85 14.77
CA GLY A 323 -11.44 19.43 13.96
C GLY A 323 -11.46 19.01 12.49
N PHE A 324 -10.48 18.20 12.00
CA PHE A 324 -10.42 17.81 10.59
C PHE A 324 -11.61 16.93 10.16
N ALA A 325 -11.94 15.91 10.96
CA ALA A 325 -13.07 15.02 10.67
C ALA A 325 -14.41 15.77 10.70
N GLU A 326 -14.57 16.67 11.65
CA GLU A 326 -15.75 17.53 11.80
C GLU A 326 -15.89 18.47 10.60
N SER A 327 -14.81 19.14 10.21
CA SER A 327 -14.78 20.02 9.03
C SER A 327 -15.12 19.24 7.75
N LEU A 328 -14.60 18.03 7.59
CA LEU A 328 -14.91 17.16 6.45
C LEU A 328 -16.37 16.72 6.45
N ALA A 329 -16.90 16.31 7.59
CA ALA A 329 -18.31 15.90 7.73
C ALA A 329 -19.26 17.04 7.39
N GLN A 330 -18.99 18.25 7.87
CA GLN A 330 -19.80 19.42 7.60
C GLN A 330 -19.75 19.84 6.13
N ASN A 331 -18.58 19.84 5.53
CA ASN A 331 -18.40 20.28 4.13
C ASN A 331 -19.05 19.32 3.14
N VAL A 332 -18.86 18.00 3.33
CA VAL A 332 -19.35 16.98 2.37
C VAL A 332 -20.80 16.56 2.68
N GLY A 333 -21.27 16.72 3.92
CA GLY A 333 -22.59 16.29 4.35
C GLY A 333 -22.70 14.77 4.56
N LEU A 334 -21.59 14.11 4.90
CA LEU A 334 -21.51 12.67 5.20
C LEU A 334 -20.95 12.45 6.61
N SER A 335 -21.33 11.32 7.22
CA SER A 335 -20.70 10.89 8.46
C SER A 335 -19.22 10.56 8.21
N VAL A 336 -18.36 10.96 9.16
CA VAL A 336 -16.91 10.67 9.11
C VAL A 336 -16.51 9.90 10.34
N ARG A 337 -15.77 8.79 10.14
CA ARG A 337 -15.14 8.05 11.23
C ARG A 337 -13.64 7.87 10.95
N ARG A 338 -12.87 7.62 11.98
CA ARG A 338 -11.47 7.24 11.84
C ARG A 338 -11.34 5.74 11.56
N GLY A 339 -10.35 5.37 10.74
CA GLY A 339 -9.99 3.98 10.53
C GLY A 339 -9.39 3.38 11.79
N THR A 340 -9.72 2.11 12.05
CA THR A 340 -9.24 1.35 13.22
C THR A 340 -8.76 -0.02 12.80
N LEU A 341 -7.85 -0.61 13.58
CA LEU A 341 -7.36 -1.96 13.34
C LEU A 341 -8.47 -2.99 13.63
N PRO A 342 -8.64 -3.99 12.74
CA PRO A 342 -9.54 -5.11 12.99
C PRO A 342 -8.93 -6.09 14.01
N VAL A 343 -9.80 -6.87 14.65
CA VAL A 343 -9.40 -7.90 15.65
C VAL A 343 -8.51 -9.01 15.07
N SER A 344 -8.49 -9.17 13.75
CA SER A 344 -7.61 -10.12 13.04
C SER A 344 -6.14 -9.67 12.96
N VAL A 345 -5.82 -8.47 13.45
CA VAL A 345 -4.45 -7.98 13.58
C VAL A 345 -4.08 -7.95 15.05
N ARG A 346 -3.09 -8.76 15.41
CA ARG A 346 -2.53 -8.84 16.78
C ARG A 346 -1.21 -8.10 16.83
N MET A 347 -0.98 -7.39 17.91
CA MET A 347 0.23 -6.63 18.16
C MET A 347 1.07 -7.31 19.23
N SER A 348 2.34 -7.60 18.91
CA SER A 348 3.27 -8.28 19.83
C SER A 348 4.25 -7.29 20.45
N GLY A 349 3.81 -6.09 20.88
CA GLY A 349 4.68 -5.08 21.49
C GLY A 349 3.91 -3.85 21.94
N SER A 350 4.46 -3.09 22.87
CA SER A 350 3.79 -1.96 23.54
C SER A 350 3.95 -0.59 22.85
N LYS A 351 4.68 -0.49 21.75
CA LYS A 351 5.04 0.80 21.12
C LYS A 351 4.33 1.08 19.78
N ILE A 352 3.34 0.27 19.41
CA ILE A 352 2.72 0.36 18.08
C ILE A 352 1.49 1.27 18.19
N SER A 353 1.48 2.34 17.39
CA SER A 353 0.33 3.23 17.28
C SER A 353 -0.75 2.58 16.40
N THR A 354 -1.94 2.40 16.96
CA THR A 354 -3.08 1.83 16.22
C THR A 354 -3.70 2.80 15.21
N THR A 355 -3.20 4.02 15.11
CA THR A 355 -3.72 5.07 14.21
C THR A 355 -2.67 5.58 13.23
N GLU A 356 -1.42 5.71 13.64
CA GLU A 356 -0.36 6.26 12.79
C GLU A 356 0.31 5.21 11.90
N ASP A 357 0.21 3.91 12.25
CA ASP A 357 0.90 2.82 11.58
C ASP A 357 0.00 1.97 10.68
N LEU A 358 -1.26 2.42 10.46
CA LEU A 358 -2.22 1.71 9.61
C LEU A 358 -1.71 1.51 8.18
N ASP A 359 -0.91 2.45 7.66
CA ASP A 359 -0.30 2.40 6.33
C ASP A 359 0.58 1.16 6.14
N VAL A 360 1.60 0.99 6.98
CA VAL A 360 2.53 -0.14 6.88
C VAL A 360 1.89 -1.46 7.35
N ILE A 361 1.00 -1.42 8.35
CA ILE A 361 0.24 -2.59 8.81
C ILE A 361 -0.69 -3.09 7.69
N SER A 362 -1.29 -2.19 6.90
CA SER A 362 -2.17 -2.58 5.81
C SER A 362 -1.43 -3.40 4.74
N VAL A 363 -0.19 -3.03 4.45
CA VAL A 363 0.66 -3.80 3.52
C VAL A 363 0.93 -5.20 4.09
N LEU A 364 1.33 -5.32 5.35
CA LEU A 364 1.50 -6.63 5.99
C LEU A 364 0.22 -7.46 5.99
N ARG A 365 -0.93 -6.83 6.31
CA ARG A 365 -2.22 -7.52 6.33
C ARG A 365 -2.62 -8.03 4.95
N HIS A 366 -2.40 -7.21 3.91
CA HIS A 366 -2.61 -7.62 2.53
C HIS A 366 -1.76 -8.86 2.18
N LEU A 367 -0.48 -8.88 2.56
CA LEU A 367 0.41 -10.01 2.35
C LEU A 367 -0.02 -11.26 3.14
N ALA A 368 -0.51 -11.09 4.36
CA ALA A 368 -1.00 -12.20 5.19
C ALA A 368 -2.24 -12.90 4.61
N LEU A 369 -2.95 -12.23 3.69
CA LEU A 369 -4.10 -12.80 2.96
C LEU A 369 -3.70 -13.52 1.67
N LEU A 370 -2.45 -13.40 1.23
CA LEU A 370 -1.94 -14.15 0.08
C LEU A 370 -1.73 -15.62 0.47
N GLU A 371 -2.07 -16.54 -0.41
CA GLU A 371 -1.89 -17.98 -0.18
C GLU A 371 -0.43 -18.38 0.10
N SER A 372 0.52 -17.68 -0.54
CA SER A 372 1.94 -17.97 -0.40
C SER A 372 2.75 -16.69 -0.61
N PRO A 373 2.83 -15.80 0.40
CA PRO A 373 3.74 -14.67 0.31
C PRO A 373 5.19 -15.17 0.27
N ARG A 374 6.04 -14.52 -0.53
CA ARG A 374 7.47 -14.86 -0.54
C ARG A 374 8.10 -14.54 0.80
N GLU A 375 9.02 -15.37 1.23
CA GLU A 375 9.78 -15.15 2.45
C GLU A 375 10.61 -13.86 2.35
N CYS A 376 10.65 -13.12 3.45
CA CYS A 376 11.39 -11.86 3.56
C CYS A 376 12.59 -11.94 4.49
N THR A 377 12.84 -13.10 5.09
CA THR A 377 13.91 -13.27 6.09
C THR A 377 14.72 -14.53 5.85
N VAL A 378 15.98 -14.47 6.27
CA VAL A 378 16.89 -15.63 6.33
C VAL A 378 17.32 -15.83 7.76
N GLU A 379 17.45 -17.10 8.18
CA GLU A 379 18.12 -17.44 9.42
C GLU A 379 19.61 -17.67 9.12
N PRO A 380 20.53 -17.18 9.97
CA PRO A 380 21.94 -17.51 9.80
C PRO A 380 22.10 -19.03 9.91
N GLU A 381 22.87 -19.61 9.01
CA GLU A 381 23.28 -21.00 9.17
C GLU A 381 23.94 -21.17 10.55
N PRO A 382 23.59 -22.22 11.32
CA PRO A 382 24.28 -22.49 12.58
C PRO A 382 25.76 -22.58 12.27
N GLU A 383 26.58 -21.73 12.91
CA GLU A 383 28.03 -21.86 12.83
C GLU A 383 28.37 -23.32 13.15
N ALA A 384 29.00 -24.02 12.19
CA ALA A 384 29.47 -25.36 12.40
C ALA A 384 30.38 -25.30 13.61
N VAL A 385 29.97 -25.93 14.71
CA VAL A 385 30.82 -26.11 15.87
C VAL A 385 32.02 -26.89 15.35
N VAL A 386 33.13 -26.21 15.20
CA VAL A 386 34.40 -26.87 14.95
C VAL A 386 34.73 -27.53 16.25
N ASP A 387 34.36 -28.81 16.37
CA ASP A 387 34.89 -29.67 17.42
C ASP A 387 36.41 -29.75 17.17
N ASP A 388 37.15 -29.05 18.01
CA ASP A 388 38.60 -29.24 18.15
C ASP A 388 38.82 -30.64 18.75
N GLU A 389 38.79 -31.68 17.90
CA GLU A 389 39.39 -32.96 18.24
C GLU A 389 40.89 -32.91 17.96
N PRO A 390 41.71 -33.31 18.93
CA PRO A 390 43.16 -33.32 18.74
C PRO A 390 43.57 -34.40 17.73
N ALA A 391 44.38 -33.95 16.78
CA ALA A 391 45.00 -34.82 15.78
C ALA A 391 45.63 -36.06 16.38
N ASP A 392 45.18 -37.26 15.98
CA ASP A 392 46.03 -38.42 15.98
C ASP A 392 45.95 -39.19 14.65
N SER A 393 47.13 -39.53 14.23
CA SER A 393 47.55 -40.09 12.96
C SER A 393 46.98 -41.49 12.68
N ARG A 394 46.61 -41.81 11.39
CA ARG A 394 47.24 -42.84 10.55
C ARG A 394 46.34 -43.34 9.39
N LYS A 395 46.93 -43.15 8.19
CA LYS A 395 47.00 -44.04 7.02
C LYS A 395 45.78 -44.63 6.31
N SER A 396 45.61 -44.15 5.08
CA SER A 396 45.56 -44.87 3.78
C SER A 396 44.53 -46.00 3.53
N ALA A 397 43.68 -45.84 2.51
CA ALA A 397 43.66 -46.57 1.23
C ALA A 397 42.32 -46.28 0.47
N VAL A 398 42.47 -45.83 -0.72
CA VAL A 398 41.88 -46.17 -2.02
C VAL A 398 40.64 -47.08 -2.02
N ASP A 399 39.53 -46.63 -2.63
CA ASP A 399 38.89 -47.12 -3.85
C ASP A 399 37.51 -46.45 -4.11
N ASP A 400 37.36 -46.02 -5.34
CA ASP A 400 36.13 -45.66 -6.07
C ASP A 400 35.66 -46.90 -6.85
N PRO A 401 34.56 -47.01 -7.56
CA PRO A 401 33.31 -46.23 -7.71
C PRO A 401 32.02 -47.08 -7.74
N GLN A 402 30.87 -46.48 -7.85
CA GLN A 402 29.81 -46.75 -8.85
C GLN A 402 28.43 -46.19 -8.49
N LEU A 403 27.88 -45.46 -9.45
CA LEU A 403 26.53 -45.21 -9.91
C LEU A 403 25.41 -46.20 -9.49
N ASP A 404 24.21 -45.60 -9.28
CA ASP A 404 22.89 -45.96 -9.88
C ASP A 404 21.80 -45.08 -9.26
N ASP A 405 21.19 -44.25 -9.99
CA ASP A 405 19.93 -44.11 -10.78
C ASP A 405 18.63 -44.69 -10.15
N TYR A 406 17.57 -43.92 -10.32
CA TYR A 406 16.11 -44.08 -10.12
C TYR A 406 15.53 -43.18 -9.02
N GLY A 407 14.49 -42.37 -9.22
CA GLY A 407 13.36 -42.32 -10.09
C GLY A 407 12.37 -41.30 -9.52
N GLU A 408 11.75 -40.55 -10.37
CA GLU A 408 10.69 -39.56 -10.09
C GLU A 408 9.45 -40.22 -9.44
N ILE A 409 8.85 -39.49 -8.49
CA ILE A 409 7.44 -39.72 -8.11
C ILE A 409 6.72 -38.38 -8.10
N ASP A 410 5.72 -38.27 -9.00
CA ASP A 410 4.73 -37.21 -9.07
C ASP A 410 3.80 -37.18 -7.86
N GLU A 411 3.53 -36.00 -7.31
CA GLU A 411 2.40 -35.75 -6.41
C GLU A 411 1.39 -34.77 -7.03
N PRO A 412 0.08 -34.93 -6.73
CA PRO A 412 -0.99 -34.30 -7.51
C PRO A 412 -1.29 -32.86 -7.07
N GLU A 413 -1.59 -32.05 -8.07
CA GLU A 413 -2.02 -30.64 -7.96
C GLU A 413 -3.32 -30.45 -7.15
N LYS A 414 -3.29 -29.54 -6.17
CA LYS A 414 -4.47 -29.00 -5.48
C LYS A 414 -5.01 -27.78 -6.21
N LYS A 415 -6.30 -27.78 -6.48
CA LYS A 415 -7.03 -26.68 -7.15
C LYS A 415 -7.11 -25.43 -6.28
N GLU A 416 -6.58 -24.33 -6.79
CA GLU A 416 -6.60 -23.00 -6.17
C GLU A 416 -7.88 -22.20 -6.50
N GLY A 417 -8.33 -21.37 -5.55
CA GLY A 417 -9.51 -20.49 -5.72
C GLY A 417 -9.29 -19.33 -6.71
N LEU A 418 -10.36 -18.91 -7.38
CA LEU A 418 -10.36 -18.00 -8.52
C LEU A 418 -9.72 -16.62 -8.23
N ILE A 419 -10.03 -16.02 -7.08
CA ILE A 419 -9.55 -14.67 -6.70
C ILE A 419 -8.06 -14.67 -6.38
N ALA A 420 -7.54 -15.76 -5.78
CA ALA A 420 -6.13 -15.91 -5.49
C ALA A 420 -5.29 -16.11 -6.76
N ARG A 421 -5.82 -16.82 -7.77
CA ARG A 421 -5.18 -16.99 -9.10
C ARG A 421 -5.11 -15.68 -9.88
N LEU A 422 -6.14 -14.85 -9.83
CA LEU A 422 -6.17 -13.56 -10.52
C LEU A 422 -5.14 -12.57 -9.92
N ARG A 423 -4.92 -12.60 -8.59
CA ARG A 423 -3.91 -11.76 -7.92
C ARG A 423 -2.46 -12.23 -8.18
N LYS A 424 -2.20 -13.53 -8.32
CA LYS A 424 -0.85 -14.05 -8.63
C LYS A 424 -0.32 -13.61 -10.00
N GLY A 425 -1.20 -13.46 -11.00
CA GLY A 425 -0.81 -13.05 -12.35
C GLY A 425 -0.22 -11.61 -12.42
N PHE A 426 -0.63 -10.73 -11.52
CA PHE A 426 -0.19 -9.33 -11.50
C PHE A 426 1.07 -9.07 -10.67
N LEU A 427 1.36 -9.88 -9.65
CA LEU A 427 2.58 -9.77 -8.85
C LEU A 427 3.85 -10.30 -9.57
N GLY A 428 3.71 -10.95 -10.71
CA GLY A 428 4.78 -11.58 -11.48
C GLY A 428 5.36 -10.78 -12.65
N LEU A 429 4.80 -9.61 -12.99
CA LEU A 429 5.18 -8.84 -14.19
C LEU A 429 6.39 -7.89 -14.01
N GLY A 430 7.27 -8.15 -13.06
CA GLY A 430 8.46 -7.34 -12.81
C GLY A 430 9.78 -8.05 -13.12
N LYS A 431 9.94 -8.72 -14.27
CA LYS A 431 11.27 -9.03 -14.78
C LYS A 431 11.61 -8.07 -15.91
N PRO A 432 12.66 -7.23 -15.79
CA PRO A 432 13.19 -6.53 -16.95
C PRO A 432 13.85 -7.56 -17.87
N GLU A 433 13.36 -7.69 -19.10
CA GLU A 433 14.15 -8.26 -20.18
C GLU A 433 15.40 -7.40 -20.37
N GLN A 434 16.56 -8.06 -20.40
CA GLN A 434 17.82 -7.45 -20.79
C GLN A 434 17.67 -6.87 -22.20
N LEU A 435 17.71 -5.56 -22.30
CA LEU A 435 17.94 -4.87 -23.56
C LEU A 435 19.44 -4.91 -23.80
N ASP A 436 19.85 -5.77 -24.72
CA ASP A 436 21.17 -5.78 -25.34
C ASP A 436 21.46 -4.41 -25.95
N ALA A 437 22.70 -3.98 -25.72
CA ALA A 437 23.30 -2.80 -26.28
C ALA A 437 23.18 -2.79 -27.81
N PHE A 438 22.69 -1.71 -28.37
CA PHE A 438 23.02 -1.28 -29.73
C PHE A 438 23.90 -0.02 -29.61
N ASP A 439 25.16 -0.24 -30.02
CA ASP A 439 26.10 0.79 -30.38
C ASP A 439 25.68 1.50 -31.69
N ASP A 440 26.11 2.76 -31.81
CA ASP A 440 26.40 3.56 -33.01
C ASP A 440 25.19 4.08 -33.87
N ASP A 441 24.91 5.37 -33.80
CA ASP A 441 25.39 6.53 -34.61
C ASP A 441 24.72 7.84 -34.15
#